data_79916e0ada599e0b24578a379312c83b
#
_entry.id   79916e0ada599e0b24578a379312c83b
#
_cell.length_a   1.000
_cell.length_b   1.000
_cell.length_c   1.000
_cell.angle_alpha   90.00
_cell.angle_beta   90.00
_cell.angle_gamma   90.00
#
_symmetry.space_group_name_H-M   'P 1'
#
loop_
_entity.id
_entity.type
_entity.pdbx_description
1 polymer ?
#
loop_
_entity_poly.entity_id
_entity_poly.type
_entity_poly.pdbx_seq_one_letter_code
_entity_poly.pdbx_strand_id
1 'polypeptide(L)'
;MGAKLGRNAIYIWSDTSLFTMRFVGTPFTFAYEQVGTNCGLIGQNAAVEVDGAAYWMSDNGFFRFAGKLESMDCLVEDYVYDDLNTTSNQLVYCGINNLFGEITWFYPTSTSNVNTRSVTYSYLDSTAKRPIWFTNASTLYPRSTWQDSAVFGLPHATKYDAGADDSFDVVGNTEGVTIYLEHETGVNQQLAGVAPVAIPANITSGDYDITQKVVKGAASNLADLRGDGEFIMRISRIVPDFISQQNNVVAQLDVRDFPNDAASSSPLGPFTLTPTTSKIDTRARGRAIALTISNTAVDTSWK
;
A
#
# COMPACT_ATOMS: atom_id res chain seq x y z
N MET A 1 -9.38 20.76 -7.19
CA MET A 1 -10.36 20.91 -6.08
C MET A 1 -11.25 19.69 -6.00
N GLY A 2 -11.58 19.24 -4.79
CA GLY A 2 -12.46 18.11 -4.53
C GLY A 2 -13.35 18.36 -3.33
N ALA A 3 -14.45 17.61 -3.24
CA ALA A 3 -15.32 17.65 -2.07
C ALA A 3 -15.78 16.23 -1.70
N LYS A 4 -15.87 15.95 -0.42
CA LYS A 4 -16.40 14.70 0.13
C LYS A 4 -17.40 14.98 1.25
N LEU A 5 -18.43 14.16 1.32
CA LEU A 5 -19.41 14.24 2.39
C LEU A 5 -18.86 13.50 3.60
N GLY A 6 -18.65 14.23 4.69
CA GLY A 6 -18.36 13.65 5.99
C GLY A 6 -19.60 13.52 6.86
N ARG A 7 -19.47 12.91 8.04
CA ARG A 7 -20.62 12.65 8.94
C ARG A 7 -21.37 13.92 9.36
N ASN A 8 -20.65 15.01 9.66
CA ASN A 8 -21.23 16.26 10.20
C ASN A 8 -20.87 17.51 9.41
N ALA A 9 -20.11 17.37 8.32
CA ALA A 9 -19.64 18.48 7.49
C ALA A 9 -19.32 17.98 6.10
N ILE A 10 -19.29 18.89 5.13
CA ILE A 10 -18.71 18.63 3.82
C ILE A 10 -17.26 19.12 3.87
N TYR A 11 -16.35 18.26 3.51
CA TYR A 11 -14.93 18.57 3.36
C TYR A 11 -14.69 19.09 1.96
N ILE A 12 -14.05 20.25 1.85
CA ILE A 12 -13.76 20.90 0.58
C ILE A 12 -12.28 21.22 0.51
N TRP A 13 -11.60 20.67 -0.47
CA TRP A 13 -10.18 20.91 -0.71
C TRP A 13 -9.98 21.89 -1.85
N SER A 14 -9.07 22.81 -1.64
CA SER A 14 -8.39 23.56 -2.69
C SER A 14 -7.03 22.89 -2.99
N ASP A 15 -6.24 23.53 -3.85
CA ASP A 15 -4.90 23.07 -4.17
C ASP A 15 -3.94 23.16 -2.96
N THR A 16 -4.27 23.98 -1.96
CA THR A 16 -3.38 24.24 -0.82
C THR A 16 -4.02 24.05 0.54
N SER A 17 -5.35 23.96 0.63
CA SER A 17 -6.06 24.08 1.91
C SER A 17 -7.26 23.16 2.00
N LEU A 18 -7.62 22.82 3.24
CA LEU A 18 -8.85 22.13 3.58
C LEU A 18 -9.83 23.10 4.26
N PHE A 19 -11.07 23.06 3.80
CA PHE A 19 -12.20 23.77 4.40
C PHE A 19 -13.29 22.78 4.82
N THR A 20 -14.02 23.12 5.88
CA THR A 20 -15.25 22.42 6.25
C THR A 20 -16.44 23.32 6.01
N MET A 21 -17.51 22.76 5.47
CA MET A 21 -18.79 23.43 5.33
C MET A 21 -19.82 22.72 6.19
N ARG A 22 -20.52 23.46 7.05
CA ARG A 22 -21.54 22.95 7.96
C ARG A 22 -22.83 23.72 7.79
N PHE A 23 -23.96 23.02 7.92
CA PHE A 23 -25.26 23.66 8.02
C PHE A 23 -25.44 24.26 9.42
N VAL A 24 -25.75 25.56 9.48
CA VAL A 24 -25.91 26.31 10.76
C VAL A 24 -27.30 26.89 10.94
N GLY A 25 -28.19 26.79 9.94
CA GLY A 25 -29.53 27.31 9.97
C GLY A 25 -29.61 28.80 9.63
N THR A 26 -30.81 29.39 9.79
CA THR A 26 -31.06 30.79 9.47
C THR A 26 -30.46 31.72 10.54
N PRO A 27 -29.96 32.95 10.17
CA PRO A 27 -30.00 33.53 8.83
C PRO A 27 -28.86 33.06 7.90
N PHE A 28 -27.84 32.37 8.41
CA PHE A 28 -26.69 31.88 7.65
C PHE A 28 -26.86 30.39 7.39
N THR A 29 -27.32 30.02 6.24
CA THR A 29 -27.58 28.61 5.89
C THR A 29 -26.38 27.69 6.09
N PHE A 30 -25.20 28.15 5.69
CA PHE A 30 -23.94 27.42 5.82
C PHE A 30 -22.85 28.29 6.42
N ALA A 31 -22.00 27.66 7.22
CA ALA A 31 -20.74 28.22 7.70
C ALA A 31 -19.57 27.49 7.07
N TYR A 32 -18.53 28.24 6.71
CA TYR A 32 -17.27 27.74 6.18
C TYR A 32 -16.17 28.01 7.17
N GLU A 33 -15.33 27.03 7.39
CA GLU A 33 -14.16 27.14 8.27
C GLU A 33 -12.94 26.58 7.55
N GLN A 34 -11.86 27.34 7.51
CA GLN A 34 -10.58 26.84 7.04
C GLN A 34 -9.93 26.02 8.16
N VAL A 35 -9.71 24.75 7.90
CA VAL A 35 -9.17 23.79 8.86
C VAL A 35 -7.64 23.79 8.85
N GLY A 36 -7.04 23.98 7.69
CA GLY A 36 -5.60 23.99 7.52
C GLY A 36 -5.15 24.49 6.17
N THR A 37 -3.85 24.79 6.11
CA THR A 37 -3.12 25.19 4.92
C THR A 37 -1.99 24.21 4.67
N ASN A 38 -1.44 24.21 3.46
CA ASN A 38 -0.37 23.31 3.02
C ASN A 38 -0.77 21.81 3.13
N CYS A 39 -2.05 21.53 2.92
CA CYS A 39 -2.66 20.21 2.97
C CYS A 39 -3.70 20.05 1.86
N GLY A 40 -3.43 20.65 0.69
CA GLY A 40 -4.30 20.57 -0.48
C GLY A 40 -4.50 19.16 -1.00
N LEU A 41 -5.35 19.03 -2.01
CA LEU A 41 -5.64 17.75 -2.62
C LEU A 41 -4.86 17.62 -3.94
N ILE A 42 -4.07 16.57 -4.08
CA ILE A 42 -3.26 16.33 -5.28
C ILE A 42 -4.10 16.10 -6.54
N GLY A 43 -5.23 15.43 -6.40
CA GLY A 43 -6.16 15.15 -7.49
C GLY A 43 -7.60 15.02 -7.01
N GLN A 44 -8.56 15.25 -7.86
CA GLN A 44 -9.98 15.33 -7.50
C GLN A 44 -10.50 14.07 -6.75
N ASN A 45 -9.94 12.91 -7.06
CA ASN A 45 -10.35 11.62 -6.50
C ASN A 45 -9.35 11.05 -5.47
N ALA A 46 -8.38 11.85 -5.03
CA ALA A 46 -7.33 11.43 -4.11
C ALA A 46 -7.72 11.46 -2.63
N ALA A 47 -9.00 11.69 -2.31
CA ALA A 47 -9.53 11.73 -0.95
C ALA A 47 -10.65 10.72 -0.73
N VAL A 48 -10.75 10.24 0.50
CA VAL A 48 -11.78 9.30 0.96
C VAL A 48 -12.20 9.62 2.39
N GLU A 49 -13.42 9.25 2.76
CA GLU A 49 -13.93 9.36 4.12
C GLU A 49 -14.19 7.95 4.66
N VAL A 50 -13.70 7.67 5.85
CA VAL A 50 -13.88 6.41 6.58
C VAL A 50 -14.20 6.73 8.03
N ASP A 51 -15.33 6.25 8.52
CA ASP A 51 -15.76 6.35 9.93
C ASP A 51 -15.71 7.77 10.52
N GLY A 52 -16.01 8.77 9.69
CA GLY A 52 -16.01 10.19 10.11
C GLY A 52 -14.64 10.87 10.01
N ALA A 53 -13.62 10.18 9.54
CA ALA A 53 -12.30 10.72 9.25
C ALA A 53 -12.08 10.82 7.75
N ALA A 54 -11.55 11.94 7.28
CA ALA A 54 -11.10 12.11 5.91
C ALA A 54 -9.61 11.78 5.81
N TYR A 55 -9.24 11.07 4.75
CA TYR A 55 -7.87 10.72 4.38
C TYR A 55 -7.60 11.16 2.96
N TRP A 56 -6.45 11.75 2.69
CA TRP A 56 -6.10 12.18 1.34
C TRP A 56 -4.61 12.25 1.09
N MET A 57 -4.26 12.21 -0.19
CA MET A 57 -2.93 12.47 -0.70
C MET A 57 -2.83 13.93 -1.16
N SER A 58 -1.80 14.61 -0.73
CA SER A 58 -1.42 15.98 -1.11
C SER A 58 -0.14 15.97 -1.92
N ASP A 59 0.30 17.12 -2.42
CA ASP A 59 1.58 17.25 -3.11
C ASP A 59 2.79 17.06 -2.17
N ASN A 60 2.59 17.12 -0.86
CA ASN A 60 3.62 17.10 0.16
C ASN A 60 3.35 16.11 1.30
N GLY A 61 2.69 15.00 1.01
CA GLY A 61 2.46 13.94 1.96
C GLY A 61 1.00 13.50 2.08
N PHE A 62 0.75 12.64 3.04
CA PHE A 62 -0.56 12.11 3.35
C PHE A 62 -1.14 12.77 4.59
N PHE A 63 -2.41 13.06 4.56
CA PHE A 63 -3.11 13.76 5.64
C PHE A 63 -4.36 13.04 6.09
N ARG A 64 -4.71 13.27 7.35
CA ARG A 64 -5.93 12.79 7.98
C ARG A 64 -6.62 13.96 8.70
N PHE A 65 -7.94 13.99 8.62
CA PHE A 65 -8.76 14.91 9.41
C PHE A 65 -9.90 14.15 10.10
N ALA A 66 -9.89 14.16 11.43
CA ALA A 66 -10.93 13.61 12.29
C ALA A 66 -11.29 14.61 13.39
N GLY A 67 -11.65 15.84 12.98
CA GLY A 67 -11.82 16.97 13.90
C GLY A 67 -10.52 17.75 14.18
N LYS A 68 -9.37 17.14 13.93
CA LYS A 68 -8.04 17.75 13.96
C LYS A 68 -7.29 17.34 12.68
N LEU A 69 -6.59 18.30 12.08
CA LEU A 69 -5.70 18.04 10.94
C LEU A 69 -4.41 17.41 11.45
N GLU A 70 -4.02 16.30 10.84
CA GLU A 70 -2.81 15.57 11.16
C GLU A 70 -2.11 15.17 9.86
N SER A 71 -0.80 15.36 9.79
CA SER A 71 0.06 14.72 8.79
C SER A 71 0.25 13.27 9.21
N MET A 72 0.18 12.36 8.25
CA MET A 72 0.37 10.93 8.49
C MET A 72 1.83 10.57 8.23
N ASP A 73 2.48 9.96 9.22
CA ASP A 73 3.84 9.44 9.03
C ASP A 73 3.80 8.30 8.02
N CYS A 74 4.37 8.51 6.85
CA CYS A 74 4.44 7.51 5.78
C CYS A 74 5.89 7.06 5.59
N LEU A 75 6.17 5.80 5.94
CA LEU A 75 7.52 5.23 5.84
C LEU A 75 7.98 5.01 4.39
N VAL A 76 7.07 5.06 3.44
CA VAL A 76 7.30 4.86 2.01
C VAL A 76 7.05 6.13 1.20
N GLU A 77 7.03 7.29 1.87
CA GLU A 77 6.70 8.58 1.25
C GLU A 77 7.67 8.92 0.12
N ASP A 78 8.97 8.86 0.38
CA ASP A 78 10.01 9.12 -0.63
C ASP A 78 9.85 8.20 -1.85
N TYR A 79 9.58 6.91 -1.63
CA TYR A 79 9.35 5.95 -2.72
C TYR A 79 8.15 6.33 -3.60
N VAL A 80 7.10 6.91 -3.02
CA VAL A 80 5.90 7.32 -3.76
C VAL A 80 6.16 8.61 -4.53
N TYR A 81 6.70 9.64 -3.85
CA TYR A 81 6.82 10.99 -4.44
C TYR A 81 8.00 11.13 -5.40
N ASP A 82 9.08 10.38 -5.24
CA ASP A 82 10.22 10.39 -6.16
C ASP A 82 9.84 9.86 -7.56
N ASP A 83 8.82 9.00 -7.64
CA ASP A 83 8.39 8.39 -8.89
C ASP A 83 6.97 8.81 -9.33
N LEU A 84 6.36 9.78 -8.67
CA LEU A 84 5.04 10.27 -9.01
C LEU A 84 5.08 11.16 -10.26
N ASN A 85 4.15 10.90 -11.21
CA ASN A 85 3.93 11.81 -12.34
C ASN A 85 3.11 13.02 -11.90
N THR A 86 3.78 14.12 -11.56
CA THR A 86 3.13 15.35 -11.09
C THR A 86 2.34 16.08 -12.17
N THR A 87 2.60 15.79 -13.47
CA THR A 87 1.82 16.37 -14.57
C THR A 87 0.49 15.66 -14.81
N SER A 88 0.35 14.44 -14.28
CA SER A 88 -0.84 13.61 -14.39
C SER A 88 -1.46 13.28 -13.01
N ASN A 89 -1.24 14.13 -12.04
CA ASN A 89 -1.71 13.94 -10.66
C ASN A 89 -3.25 13.86 -10.53
N GLN A 90 -3.99 14.42 -11.50
CA GLN A 90 -5.45 14.28 -11.57
C GLN A 90 -5.92 12.82 -11.74
N LEU A 91 -5.04 11.91 -12.16
CA LEU A 91 -5.33 10.48 -12.29
C LEU A 91 -5.25 9.74 -10.95
N VAL A 92 -4.67 10.37 -9.92
CA VAL A 92 -4.60 9.76 -8.59
C VAL A 92 -6.02 9.47 -8.10
N TYR A 93 -6.25 8.21 -7.78
CA TYR A 93 -7.53 7.73 -7.30
C TYR A 93 -7.38 7.03 -5.95
N CYS A 94 -8.24 7.38 -5.01
CA CYS A 94 -8.27 6.77 -3.66
C CYS A 94 -9.46 5.83 -3.54
N GLY A 95 -9.19 4.61 -3.08
CA GLY A 95 -10.19 3.58 -2.80
C GLY A 95 -10.11 3.08 -1.36
N ILE A 96 -11.24 2.56 -0.85
CA ILE A 96 -11.32 1.89 0.45
C ILE A 96 -11.58 0.42 0.20
N ASN A 97 -10.92 -0.44 0.97
CA ASN A 97 -11.31 -1.83 1.13
C ASN A 97 -11.76 -2.03 2.59
N ASN A 98 -13.06 -2.03 2.81
CA ASN A 98 -13.63 -2.13 4.16
C ASN A 98 -13.40 -3.52 4.77
N LEU A 99 -13.29 -4.57 3.95
CA LEU A 99 -13.06 -5.93 4.43
C LEU A 99 -11.74 -6.07 5.19
N PHE A 100 -10.70 -5.39 4.71
CA PHE A 100 -9.36 -5.43 5.30
C PHE A 100 -8.97 -4.16 6.07
N GLY A 101 -9.81 -3.13 6.04
CA GLY A 101 -9.53 -1.87 6.70
C GLY A 101 -8.38 -1.10 6.06
N GLU A 102 -8.40 -1.02 4.75
CA GLU A 102 -7.33 -0.45 3.93
C GLU A 102 -7.81 0.73 3.11
N ILE A 103 -6.93 1.72 2.96
CA ILE A 103 -7.08 2.86 2.06
C ILE A 103 -5.95 2.80 1.06
N THR A 104 -6.28 2.74 -0.24
CA THR A 104 -5.30 2.62 -1.31
C THR A 104 -5.37 3.82 -2.24
N TRP A 105 -4.23 4.46 -2.48
CA TRP A 105 -4.05 5.46 -3.53
C TRP A 105 -3.36 4.83 -4.72
N PHE A 106 -4.04 4.83 -5.86
CA PHE A 106 -3.50 4.44 -7.15
C PHE A 106 -2.94 5.67 -7.84
N TYR A 107 -1.72 5.59 -8.37
CA TYR A 107 -1.04 6.74 -8.95
C TYR A 107 -0.20 6.37 -10.17
N PRO A 108 0.00 7.33 -11.11
CA PRO A 108 0.87 7.15 -12.26
C PRO A 108 2.33 7.36 -11.86
N THR A 109 3.23 6.52 -12.36
CA THR A 109 4.68 6.74 -12.25
C THR A 109 5.14 7.87 -13.17
N SER A 110 6.33 8.41 -12.93
CA SER A 110 6.92 9.52 -13.69
C SER A 110 6.96 9.31 -15.22
N THR A 111 6.97 8.06 -15.65
CA THR A 111 7.00 7.66 -17.07
C THR A 111 5.64 7.24 -17.64
N SER A 112 4.56 7.29 -16.84
CA SER A 112 3.25 6.78 -17.21
C SER A 112 2.15 7.85 -17.16
N ASN A 113 1.22 7.76 -18.10
CA ASN A 113 -0.03 8.54 -18.13
C ASN A 113 -1.25 7.71 -17.69
N VAL A 114 -1.02 6.56 -17.06
CA VAL A 114 -2.04 5.73 -16.44
C VAL A 114 -1.54 5.30 -15.06
N ASN A 115 -2.45 4.96 -14.16
CA ASN A 115 -2.07 4.47 -12.83
C ASN A 115 -1.31 3.14 -12.98
N THR A 116 -0.07 3.09 -12.49
CA THR A 116 0.84 1.95 -12.58
C THR A 116 1.34 1.45 -11.25
N ARG A 117 1.10 2.21 -10.18
CA ARG A 117 1.48 1.86 -8.81
C ARG A 117 0.36 2.16 -7.82
N SER A 118 0.51 1.62 -6.65
CA SER A 118 -0.34 1.98 -5.52
C SER A 118 0.42 2.01 -4.21
N VAL A 119 -0.09 2.81 -3.29
CA VAL A 119 0.32 2.85 -1.89
C VAL A 119 -0.92 2.64 -1.03
N THR A 120 -0.81 1.79 -0.03
CA THR A 120 -1.92 1.41 0.84
C THR A 120 -1.57 1.67 2.30
N TYR A 121 -2.52 2.24 3.00
CA TYR A 121 -2.50 2.46 4.45
C TYR A 121 -3.52 1.55 5.12
N SER A 122 -3.08 0.70 6.05
CA SER A 122 -3.99 -0.06 6.90
C SER A 122 -4.46 0.79 8.07
N TYR A 123 -5.73 1.24 8.05
CA TYR A 123 -6.26 2.08 9.12
C TYR A 123 -6.73 1.28 10.34
N LEU A 124 -6.99 -0.01 10.20
CA LEU A 124 -7.36 -0.88 11.33
C LEU A 124 -6.13 -1.34 12.13
N ASP A 125 -5.04 -1.69 11.46
CA ASP A 125 -3.85 -2.23 12.10
C ASP A 125 -2.84 -1.16 12.50
N SER A 126 -2.98 0.04 11.97
CA SER A 126 -2.09 1.17 12.27
C SER A 126 -2.39 1.81 13.62
N THR A 127 -1.33 2.19 14.29
CA THR A 127 -1.41 3.05 15.48
C THR A 127 -0.60 4.34 15.25
N ALA A 128 -0.84 5.37 16.06
CA ALA A 128 -0.10 6.65 15.96
C ALA A 128 1.43 6.49 16.07
N LYS A 129 1.91 5.42 16.73
CA LYS A 129 3.35 5.11 16.86
C LYS A 129 3.86 4.07 15.86
N ARG A 130 2.96 3.40 15.15
CA ARG A 130 3.29 2.30 14.26
C ARG A 130 2.33 2.31 13.06
N PRO A 131 2.50 3.27 12.16
CA PRO A 131 1.72 3.30 10.92
C PRO A 131 2.13 2.11 10.04
N ILE A 132 1.15 1.46 9.43
CA ILE A 132 1.38 0.34 8.51
C ILE A 132 1.07 0.79 7.10
N TRP A 133 2.10 0.80 6.29
CA TRP A 133 2.05 1.16 4.88
C TRP A 133 2.68 0.07 4.03
N PHE A 134 2.14 -0.14 2.84
CA PHE A 134 2.75 -0.99 1.83
C PHE A 134 2.52 -0.43 0.44
N THR A 135 3.41 -0.78 -0.48
CA THR A 135 3.37 -0.33 -1.86
C THR A 135 3.17 -1.54 -2.77
N ASN A 136 2.59 -1.29 -3.92
CA ASN A 136 2.48 -2.29 -4.96
C ASN A 136 3.01 -1.71 -6.29
N ALA A 137 3.99 -2.40 -6.85
CA ALA A 137 4.61 -2.06 -8.12
C ALA A 137 4.24 -3.06 -9.25
N SER A 138 3.35 -4.03 -8.97
CA SER A 138 2.88 -4.96 -10.00
C SER A 138 1.98 -4.25 -11.00
N THR A 139 2.23 -4.43 -12.29
CA THR A 139 1.40 -3.90 -13.38
C THR A 139 -0.02 -4.47 -13.40
N LEU A 140 -0.26 -5.56 -12.70
CA LEU A 140 -1.57 -6.20 -12.58
C LEU A 140 -2.52 -5.45 -11.62
N TYR A 141 -1.98 -4.71 -10.66
CA TYR A 141 -2.72 -4.17 -9.53
C TYR A 141 -3.25 -2.74 -9.66
N PRO A 142 -2.72 -1.84 -10.50
CA PRO A 142 -3.20 -0.47 -10.56
C PRO A 142 -4.65 -0.40 -11.05
N ARG A 143 -5.40 0.52 -10.48
CA ARG A 143 -6.81 0.76 -10.83
C ARG A 143 -6.99 2.21 -11.22
N SER A 144 -7.91 2.43 -12.15
CA SER A 144 -8.31 3.78 -12.57
C SER A 144 -9.45 4.31 -11.71
N THR A 145 -10.31 3.41 -11.21
CA THR A 145 -11.38 3.72 -10.27
C THR A 145 -11.53 2.59 -9.26
N TRP A 146 -12.15 2.89 -8.14
CA TRP A 146 -12.44 1.90 -7.09
C TRP A 146 -13.75 2.25 -6.39
N GLN A 147 -14.59 1.26 -6.16
CA GLN A 147 -15.83 1.40 -5.43
C GLN A 147 -16.02 0.19 -4.51
N ASP A 148 -15.99 0.43 -3.22
CA ASP A 148 -16.45 -0.53 -2.21
C ASP A 148 -17.76 -0.02 -1.61
N SER A 149 -18.82 -0.74 -1.84
CA SER A 149 -20.16 -0.37 -1.40
C SER A 149 -20.94 -1.62 -1.01
N ALA A 150 -21.64 -1.55 0.11
CA ALA A 150 -22.52 -2.62 0.59
C ALA A 150 -23.61 -3.02 -0.43
N VAL A 151 -23.91 -2.17 -1.41
CA VAL A 151 -24.88 -2.48 -2.49
C VAL A 151 -24.34 -3.55 -3.42
N PHE A 152 -23.04 -3.54 -3.68
CA PHE A 152 -22.40 -4.51 -4.56
C PHE A 152 -21.90 -5.75 -3.82
N GLY A 153 -21.73 -5.67 -2.51
CA GLY A 153 -21.24 -6.77 -1.67
C GLY A 153 -19.72 -6.92 -1.66
N LEU A 154 -19.07 -6.81 -2.81
CA LEU A 154 -17.63 -6.90 -2.99
C LEU A 154 -17.09 -5.61 -3.62
N PRO A 155 -15.80 -5.27 -3.47
CA PRO A 155 -15.23 -4.11 -4.14
C PRO A 155 -15.15 -4.31 -5.66
N HIS A 156 -15.46 -3.25 -6.38
CA HIS A 156 -15.40 -3.17 -7.82
C HIS A 156 -14.41 -2.09 -8.26
N ALA A 157 -13.75 -2.33 -9.37
CA ALA A 157 -12.78 -1.40 -9.90
C ALA A 157 -12.76 -1.41 -11.42
N THR A 158 -12.16 -0.39 -12.01
CA THR A 158 -11.78 -0.41 -13.42
C THR A 158 -10.28 -0.25 -13.57
N LYS A 159 -9.73 -0.87 -14.60
CA LYS A 159 -8.36 -0.69 -15.06
C LYS A 159 -8.38 -0.28 -16.52
N TYR A 160 -7.61 0.74 -16.87
CA TYR A 160 -7.33 1.04 -18.27
C TYR A 160 -6.11 0.25 -18.71
N ASP A 161 -6.25 -0.50 -19.80
CA ASP A 161 -5.19 -1.25 -20.45
C ASP A 161 -4.85 -0.57 -21.78
N ALA A 162 -3.62 -0.11 -21.92
CA ALA A 162 -3.16 0.60 -23.10
C ALA A 162 -2.78 -0.35 -24.27
N GLY A 163 -2.94 -1.66 -24.11
CA GLY A 163 -2.89 -2.62 -25.21
C GLY A 163 -1.51 -3.05 -25.67
N ALA A 164 -0.48 -3.17 -24.82
CA ALA A 164 0.80 -3.62 -25.35
C ALA A 164 1.54 -4.71 -24.55
N ASP A 165 1.39 -4.83 -23.23
CA ASP A 165 2.27 -5.71 -22.45
C ASP A 165 1.59 -6.42 -21.29
N ASP A 166 0.27 -6.36 -21.19
CA ASP A 166 -0.44 -6.97 -20.07
C ASP A 166 -0.99 -8.34 -20.49
N SER A 167 -0.80 -9.35 -19.64
CA SER A 167 -1.36 -10.70 -19.80
C SER A 167 -2.90 -10.75 -19.85
N PHE A 168 -3.54 -9.58 -19.75
CA PHE A 168 -4.98 -9.34 -19.95
C PHE A 168 -5.33 -8.87 -21.36
N ASP A 169 -4.39 -8.75 -22.24
CA ASP A 169 -4.64 -8.28 -23.59
C ASP A 169 -5.70 -9.18 -24.27
N VAL A 170 -6.81 -8.57 -24.63
CA VAL A 170 -7.77 -9.24 -25.51
C VAL A 170 -7.10 -9.32 -26.86
N VAL A 171 -6.65 -10.50 -27.22
CA VAL A 171 -5.90 -10.78 -28.43
C VAL A 171 -6.52 -10.05 -29.62
N GLY A 172 -5.75 -9.14 -30.20
CA GLY A 172 -6.14 -8.39 -31.41
C GLY A 172 -6.67 -6.97 -31.19
N ASN A 173 -6.66 -6.44 -29.98
CA ASN A 173 -7.03 -5.05 -29.72
C ASN A 173 -5.78 -4.16 -29.70
N THR A 174 -5.72 -3.21 -30.61
CA THR A 174 -4.64 -2.20 -30.71
C THR A 174 -5.01 -0.87 -30.04
N GLU A 175 -6.24 -0.77 -29.53
CA GLU A 175 -6.74 0.41 -28.84
C GLU A 175 -6.88 0.09 -27.33
N GLY A 176 -6.59 1.05 -26.48
CA GLY A 176 -6.72 0.87 -25.03
C GLY A 176 -8.13 0.48 -24.61
N VAL A 177 -8.26 -0.47 -23.71
CA VAL A 177 -9.52 -1.02 -23.20
C VAL A 177 -9.68 -0.70 -21.72
N THR A 178 -10.88 -0.38 -21.31
CA THR A 178 -11.22 -0.34 -19.88
C THR A 178 -11.79 -1.68 -19.45
N ILE A 179 -11.10 -2.35 -18.53
CA ILE A 179 -11.48 -3.64 -17.97
C ILE A 179 -12.22 -3.38 -16.65
N TYR A 180 -13.36 -4.01 -16.47
CA TYR A 180 -14.09 -4.03 -15.21
C TYR A 180 -13.65 -5.25 -14.38
N LEU A 181 -13.39 -5.02 -13.10
CA LEU A 181 -12.85 -6.00 -12.18
C LEU A 181 -13.69 -6.04 -10.90
N GLU A 182 -13.96 -7.24 -10.44
CA GLU A 182 -14.52 -7.53 -9.12
C GLU A 182 -13.41 -8.09 -8.24
N HIS A 183 -13.25 -7.53 -7.05
CA HIS A 183 -12.19 -7.88 -6.11
C HIS A 183 -12.71 -8.82 -5.03
N GLU A 184 -11.78 -9.46 -4.31
CA GLU A 184 -12.05 -10.36 -3.19
C GLU A 184 -12.90 -11.59 -3.55
N THR A 185 -12.87 -12.00 -4.83
CA THR A 185 -13.62 -13.16 -5.34
C THR A 185 -12.87 -14.48 -5.18
N GLY A 186 -11.57 -14.43 -4.83
CA GLY A 186 -10.73 -15.62 -4.67
C GLY A 186 -9.24 -15.30 -4.63
N VAL A 187 -8.43 -16.34 -4.77
CA VAL A 187 -6.96 -16.26 -4.65
C VAL A 187 -6.24 -16.16 -6.00
N ASN A 188 -6.99 -16.18 -7.09
CA ASN A 188 -6.47 -16.08 -8.45
C ASN A 188 -7.14 -14.93 -9.19
N GLN A 189 -6.45 -14.45 -10.19
CA GLN A 189 -7.03 -13.58 -11.17
C GLN A 189 -7.75 -14.44 -12.23
N GLN A 190 -9.04 -14.16 -12.43
CA GLN A 190 -9.89 -14.94 -13.33
C GLN A 190 -10.54 -14.01 -14.36
N LEU A 191 -10.31 -14.28 -15.63
CA LEU A 191 -11.09 -13.69 -16.71
C LEU A 191 -12.09 -14.72 -17.23
N ALA A 192 -13.23 -14.25 -17.70
CA ALA A 192 -14.26 -15.13 -18.28
C ALA A 192 -13.68 -15.90 -19.49
N GLY A 193 -13.73 -17.23 -19.42
CA GLY A 193 -13.28 -18.12 -20.50
C GLY A 193 -11.76 -18.32 -20.58
N VAL A 194 -10.98 -17.80 -19.63
CA VAL A 194 -9.51 -17.95 -19.58
C VAL A 194 -9.14 -18.75 -18.33
N ALA A 195 -8.04 -19.51 -18.40
CA ALA A 195 -7.50 -20.21 -17.24
C ALA A 195 -7.09 -19.22 -16.14
N PRO A 196 -7.27 -19.58 -14.85
CA PRO A 196 -6.84 -18.74 -13.75
C PRO A 196 -5.36 -18.39 -13.82
N VAL A 197 -5.03 -17.14 -13.52
CA VAL A 197 -3.65 -16.64 -13.42
C VAL A 197 -3.33 -16.37 -11.96
N ALA A 198 -2.13 -16.70 -11.52
CA ALA A 198 -1.68 -16.43 -10.17
C ALA A 198 -1.66 -14.92 -9.90
N ILE A 199 -2.10 -14.53 -8.71
CA ILE A 199 -1.85 -13.20 -8.18
C ILE A 199 -0.49 -13.27 -7.46
N PRO A 200 0.59 -12.70 -8.02
CA PRO A 200 1.88 -12.72 -7.35
C PRO A 200 1.81 -11.81 -6.13
N ALA A 201 2.17 -12.34 -4.99
CA ALA A 201 2.29 -11.57 -3.75
C ALA A 201 3.69 -11.73 -3.18
N ASN A 202 4.24 -10.65 -2.67
CA ASN A 202 5.49 -10.67 -1.93
C ASN A 202 5.43 -9.70 -0.76
N ILE A 203 6.15 -10.04 0.30
CA ILE A 203 6.44 -9.15 1.41
C ILE A 203 7.92 -9.28 1.74
N THR A 204 8.60 -8.15 1.86
CA THR A 204 9.99 -8.10 2.28
C THR A 204 10.06 -7.32 3.59
N SER A 205 10.67 -7.91 4.60
CA SER A 205 10.91 -7.24 5.87
C SER A 205 11.96 -6.13 5.70
N GLY A 206 11.93 -5.14 6.59
CA GLY A 206 13.13 -4.35 6.84
C GLY A 206 14.29 -5.23 7.31
N ASP A 207 15.47 -4.67 7.29
CA ASP A 207 16.67 -5.38 7.77
C ASP A 207 16.56 -5.71 9.25
N TYR A 208 16.71 -6.97 9.58
CA TYR A 208 16.90 -7.43 10.95
C TYR A 208 18.35 -7.23 11.36
N ASP A 209 18.53 -6.64 12.53
CA ASP A 209 19.80 -6.42 13.17
C ASP A 209 19.68 -6.79 14.66
N ILE A 210 20.70 -7.42 15.21
CA ILE A 210 20.75 -7.79 16.63
C ILE A 210 21.28 -6.71 17.56
N THR A 211 21.66 -5.56 17.01
CA THR A 211 22.12 -4.43 17.81
C THR A 211 20.92 -3.82 18.55
N GLN A 212 20.74 -4.22 19.79
CA GLN A 212 19.74 -3.58 20.66
C GLN A 212 20.33 -2.27 21.20
N LYS A 213 19.91 -1.13 20.69
CA LYS A 213 20.05 0.14 21.43
C LYS A 213 19.09 0.08 22.62
N VAL A 214 19.62 -0.21 23.78
CA VAL A 214 18.92 0.01 25.05
C VAL A 214 18.84 1.53 25.24
N VAL A 215 17.81 2.15 24.68
CA VAL A 215 17.51 3.55 24.92
C VAL A 215 16.97 3.64 26.35
N LYS A 216 17.83 4.10 27.27
CA LYS A 216 17.40 4.57 28.59
C LYS A 216 16.66 5.91 28.39
N GLY A 217 15.36 5.86 28.24
CA GLY A 217 14.50 7.01 27.98
C GLY A 217 13.57 6.72 26.81
N ALA A 218 12.37 7.24 26.84
CA ALA A 218 11.36 6.95 25.83
C ALA A 218 11.91 7.25 24.43
N ALA A 219 12.15 6.18 23.65
CA ALA A 219 12.38 6.30 22.22
C ALA A 219 11.13 6.92 21.58
N SER A 220 11.25 8.13 21.10
CA SER A 220 10.12 8.87 20.54
C SER A 220 9.91 8.56 19.05
N ASN A 221 10.89 7.92 18.37
CA ASN A 221 10.87 7.73 16.93
C ASN A 221 11.27 6.30 16.53
N LEU A 222 10.66 5.77 15.48
CA LEU A 222 11.02 4.48 14.87
C LEU A 222 12.49 4.43 14.40
N ALA A 223 13.08 5.58 14.02
CA ALA A 223 14.48 5.70 13.64
C ALA A 223 15.45 5.28 14.75
N ASP A 224 15.02 5.43 16.01
CA ASP A 224 15.83 5.04 17.18
C ASP A 224 15.85 3.53 17.43
N LEU A 225 15.02 2.77 16.70
CA LEU A 225 14.93 1.29 16.78
C LEU A 225 15.79 0.60 15.71
N ARG A 226 16.37 1.34 14.77
CA ARG A 226 17.28 0.77 13.78
C ARG A 226 18.60 0.43 14.43
N GLY A 227 19.01 -0.81 14.28
CA GLY A 227 20.36 -1.24 14.63
C GLY A 227 21.38 -0.54 13.73
N ASP A 228 22.60 -0.42 14.20
CA ASP A 228 23.73 0.23 13.50
C ASP A 228 24.67 -0.77 12.81
N GLY A 229 24.31 -2.06 12.82
CA GLY A 229 25.07 -3.12 12.15
C GLY A 229 26.41 -3.45 12.82
N GLU A 230 26.59 -3.14 14.12
CA GLU A 230 27.84 -3.43 14.80
C GLU A 230 28.14 -4.94 14.91
N PHE A 231 27.11 -5.76 15.05
CA PHE A 231 27.27 -7.18 15.31
C PHE A 231 26.91 -8.05 14.09
N ILE A 232 27.62 -9.16 13.98
CA ILE A 232 27.31 -10.18 12.96
C ILE A 232 26.25 -11.10 13.53
N MET A 233 25.10 -11.17 12.86
CA MET A 233 24.00 -12.07 13.14
C MET A 233 24.19 -13.40 12.40
N ARG A 234 23.76 -14.49 13.00
CA ARG A 234 23.66 -15.79 12.36
C ARG A 234 22.25 -16.34 12.51
N ILE A 235 21.59 -16.62 11.39
CA ILE A 235 20.33 -17.35 11.36
C ILE A 235 20.64 -18.81 11.02
N SER A 236 20.30 -19.72 11.93
CA SER A 236 20.47 -21.15 11.73
C SER A 236 19.16 -21.86 11.35
N ARG A 237 18.03 -21.19 11.54
CA ARG A 237 16.71 -21.78 11.33
C ARG A 237 15.65 -20.72 11.05
N ILE A 238 14.71 -21.03 10.15
CA ILE A 238 13.45 -20.34 9.97
C ILE A 238 12.34 -21.27 10.45
N VAL A 239 11.46 -20.78 11.30
CA VAL A 239 10.24 -21.47 11.74
C VAL A 239 9.07 -20.67 11.18
N PRO A 240 8.38 -21.17 10.14
CA PRO A 240 7.22 -20.48 9.59
C PRO A 240 6.05 -20.56 10.58
N ASP A 241 5.32 -19.46 10.72
CA ASP A 241 4.11 -19.37 11.54
C ASP A 241 3.05 -18.63 10.75
N PHE A 242 2.31 -19.37 9.94
CA PHE A 242 1.19 -18.85 9.16
C PHE A 242 -0.12 -19.17 9.86
N ILE A 243 -1.01 -18.18 9.98
CA ILE A 243 -2.38 -18.39 10.48
C ILE A 243 -3.14 -19.29 9.51
N SER A 244 -2.91 -19.09 8.21
CA SER A 244 -3.44 -19.95 7.15
C SER A 244 -2.45 -19.99 5.99
N GLN A 245 -2.35 -21.15 5.35
CA GLN A 245 -1.56 -21.32 4.12
C GLN A 245 -2.23 -22.33 3.22
N GLN A 246 -2.41 -21.95 1.95
CA GLN A 246 -2.84 -22.82 0.86
C GLN A 246 -1.73 -22.86 -0.18
N ASN A 247 -1.31 -24.04 -0.56
CA ASN A 247 -0.18 -24.29 -1.45
C ASN A 247 1.19 -23.78 -0.94
N ASN A 248 2.18 -23.82 -1.79
CA ASN A 248 3.56 -23.55 -1.42
C ASN A 248 3.88 -22.06 -1.51
N VAL A 249 4.57 -21.58 -0.50
CA VAL A 249 5.13 -20.23 -0.42
C VAL A 249 6.65 -20.32 -0.46
N VAL A 250 7.30 -19.29 -0.92
CA VAL A 250 8.77 -19.24 -1.04
C VAL A 250 9.32 -18.23 -0.04
N ALA A 251 10.34 -18.60 0.69
CA ALA A 251 11.11 -17.71 1.56
C ALA A 251 12.53 -17.53 1.02
N GLN A 252 13.04 -16.30 1.09
CA GLN A 252 14.42 -15.96 0.76
C GLN A 252 15.01 -15.05 1.84
N LEU A 253 16.32 -15.14 2.05
CA LEU A 253 17.06 -14.28 2.97
C LEU A 253 18.08 -13.46 2.19
N ASP A 254 17.94 -12.15 2.21
CA ASP A 254 18.94 -11.22 1.73
C ASP A 254 19.90 -10.86 2.87
N VAL A 255 21.18 -11.12 2.65
CA VAL A 255 22.22 -10.94 3.65
C VAL A 255 23.12 -9.77 3.23
N ARG A 256 23.37 -8.86 4.16
CA ARG A 256 24.24 -7.70 3.97
C ARG A 256 25.36 -7.70 5.02
N ASP A 257 26.57 -7.42 4.57
CA ASP A 257 27.72 -7.30 5.47
C ASP A 257 27.85 -5.88 6.02
N PHE A 258 27.33 -4.88 5.31
CA PHE A 258 27.25 -3.49 5.76
C PHE A 258 25.85 -2.93 5.55
N PRO A 259 25.39 -1.99 6.41
CA PRO A 259 24.02 -1.44 6.32
C PRO A 259 23.69 -0.77 4.99
N ASN A 260 24.68 -0.22 4.29
CA ASN A 260 24.52 0.45 2.99
C ASN A 260 24.80 -0.45 1.78
N ASP A 261 25.08 -1.72 2.00
CA ASP A 261 25.27 -2.64 0.90
C ASP A 261 23.98 -2.79 0.10
N ALA A 262 24.11 -2.90 -1.22
CA ALA A 262 22.98 -3.31 -2.06
C ALA A 262 22.47 -4.69 -1.61
N ALA A 263 21.19 -4.97 -1.89
CA ALA A 263 20.64 -6.30 -1.70
C ALA A 263 21.55 -7.35 -2.35
N SER A 264 21.73 -8.49 -1.68
CA SER A 264 22.58 -9.56 -2.17
C SER A 264 22.18 -9.97 -3.59
N SER A 265 23.15 -10.03 -4.50
CA SER A 265 22.94 -10.58 -5.84
C SER A 265 22.59 -12.09 -5.84
N SER A 266 22.80 -12.75 -4.71
CA SER A 266 22.53 -14.17 -4.50
C SER A 266 21.90 -14.37 -3.13
N PRO A 267 20.60 -14.13 -2.98
CA PRO A 267 19.90 -14.37 -1.72
C PRO A 267 19.97 -15.86 -1.36
N LEU A 268 19.97 -16.15 -0.07
CA LEU A 268 19.92 -17.52 0.43
C LEU A 268 18.50 -18.07 0.23
N GLY A 269 18.40 -19.18 -0.45
CA GLY A 269 17.15 -19.81 -0.88
C GLY A 269 17.11 -19.96 -2.41
N PRO A 270 15.94 -20.06 -3.04
CA PRO A 270 14.60 -20.07 -2.43
C PRO A 270 14.31 -21.29 -1.55
N PHE A 271 13.70 -21.08 -0.39
CA PHE A 271 13.23 -22.15 0.47
C PHE A 271 11.74 -22.34 0.26
N THR A 272 11.31 -23.55 -0.13
CA THR A 272 9.88 -23.86 -0.25
C THR A 272 9.25 -24.14 1.10
N LEU A 273 8.24 -23.36 1.45
CA LEU A 273 7.40 -23.54 2.62
C LEU A 273 6.09 -24.19 2.18
N THR A 274 5.89 -25.46 2.54
CA THR A 274 4.62 -26.15 2.37
C THR A 274 3.72 -25.90 3.58
N PRO A 275 2.39 -26.13 3.51
CA PRO A 275 1.52 -26.03 4.70
C PRO A 275 1.93 -26.93 5.88
N THR A 276 2.80 -27.92 5.65
CA THR A 276 3.29 -28.84 6.67
C THR A 276 4.73 -28.59 7.08
N THR A 277 5.39 -27.57 6.51
CA THR A 277 6.79 -27.25 6.84
C THR A 277 6.88 -26.70 8.27
N SER A 278 7.47 -27.45 9.18
CA SER A 278 7.65 -27.01 10.57
C SER A 278 8.91 -26.17 10.78
N LYS A 279 9.93 -26.34 9.95
CA LYS A 279 11.19 -25.61 10.05
C LYS A 279 12.01 -25.74 8.77
N ILE A 280 12.88 -24.76 8.55
CA ILE A 280 13.95 -24.80 7.55
C ILE A 280 15.27 -24.52 8.27
N ASP A 281 16.21 -25.41 8.16
CA ASP A 281 17.57 -25.19 8.68
C ASP A 281 18.40 -24.45 7.60
N THR A 282 19.06 -23.36 8.00
CA THR A 282 19.84 -22.48 7.12
C THR A 282 21.15 -22.03 7.77
N ARG A 283 21.98 -21.31 7.06
CA ARG A 283 23.25 -20.78 7.57
C ARG A 283 23.51 -19.35 7.08
N ALA A 284 22.51 -18.48 7.25
CA ALA A 284 22.70 -17.07 6.94
C ALA A 284 23.62 -16.41 7.98
N ARG A 285 24.57 -15.58 7.53
CA ARG A 285 25.47 -14.83 8.39
C ARG A 285 25.73 -13.46 7.76
N GLY A 286 25.40 -12.41 8.47
CA GLY A 286 25.62 -11.04 8.05
C GLY A 286 25.34 -10.04 9.16
N ARG A 287 25.56 -8.79 8.92
CA ARG A 287 25.23 -7.72 9.88
C ARG A 287 23.76 -7.33 9.82
N ALA A 288 23.19 -7.37 8.62
CA ALA A 288 21.78 -7.11 8.39
C ALA A 288 21.19 -8.23 7.49
N ILE A 289 19.99 -8.68 7.79
CA ILE A 289 19.32 -9.75 7.04
C ILE A 289 17.87 -9.38 6.85
N ALA A 290 17.40 -9.31 5.60
CA ALA A 290 16.00 -9.16 5.27
C ALA A 290 15.39 -10.50 4.87
N LEU A 291 14.13 -10.73 5.23
CA LEU A 291 13.34 -11.89 4.85
C LEU A 291 12.32 -11.48 3.80
N THR A 292 12.33 -12.16 2.67
CA THR A 292 11.29 -12.04 1.64
C THR A 292 10.44 -13.31 1.63
N ILE A 293 9.14 -13.15 1.67
CA ILE A 293 8.15 -14.22 1.46
C ILE A 293 7.38 -13.88 0.20
N SER A 294 7.22 -14.86 -0.69
CA SER A 294 6.56 -14.64 -1.99
C SER A 294 5.82 -15.87 -2.48
N ASN A 295 4.85 -15.64 -3.37
CA ASN A 295 4.24 -16.68 -4.19
C ASN A 295 4.04 -16.22 -5.62
N THR A 296 4.08 -17.15 -6.55
CA THR A 296 3.83 -16.93 -7.97
C THR A 296 2.94 -18.02 -8.59
N ALA A 297 2.51 -18.99 -7.79
CA ALA A 297 1.67 -20.08 -8.24
C ALA A 297 0.17 -19.79 -8.04
N VAL A 298 -0.66 -20.32 -8.94
CA VAL A 298 -2.12 -20.29 -8.81
C VAL A 298 -2.57 -21.00 -7.53
N ASP A 299 -3.76 -20.67 -7.05
CA ASP A 299 -4.38 -21.26 -5.85
C ASP A 299 -3.52 -21.11 -4.58
N THR A 300 -2.65 -20.10 -4.54
CA THR A 300 -1.81 -19.86 -3.35
C THR A 300 -2.33 -18.68 -2.55
N SER A 301 -2.53 -18.90 -1.27
CA SER A 301 -2.84 -17.86 -0.29
C SER A 301 -2.09 -18.11 1.02
N TRP A 302 -1.79 -17.05 1.73
CA TRP A 302 -1.12 -17.12 3.03
C TRP A 302 -1.43 -15.89 3.89
N LYS A 303 -1.48 -16.09 5.20
CA LYS A 303 -1.76 -15.05 6.20
C LYS A 303 -0.97 -15.27 7.47
#